data_a5902141679018099591fd0ae79aa275
#
_entry.id   a5902141679018099591fd0ae79aa275
#
_cell.length_a   1.000
_cell.length_b   1.000
_cell.length_c   1.000
_cell.angle_alpha   90.00
_cell.angle_beta   90.00
_cell.angle_gamma   90.00
#
_symmetry.space_group_name_H-M   'P 1'
#
loop_
_entity.id
_entity.type
_entity.pdbx_description
1 polymer ?
#
loop_
_entity_poly.entity_id
_entity_poly.type
_entity_poly.pdbx_seq_one_letter_code
_entity_poly.pdbx_strand_id
1 'polypeptide(L)'
;MFVLPDADMELIDIAQFRGKNNIILFFYPRDDAPCCTLQATDFSDHEDEFARLDCRIMGISRDDCLKHAEFRDKHGISVCLLSDAEGFACKQYGVWQAKEVNGVRKYGIVRSTFVIDKQGVLRFAHYGVNAKGHAREMLRTVKELKQ
;
A
#
# COMPACT_ATOMS: atom_id res chain seq x y z
N MET A 1 1.93 4.65 13.53
CA MET A 1 0.83 3.65 13.44
C MET A 1 -0.49 4.33 13.14
N PHE A 2 -1.38 3.63 12.49
CA PHE A 2 -2.67 4.21 12.12
C PHE A 2 -3.76 3.13 12.12
N VAL A 3 -5.01 3.61 12.13
CA VAL A 3 -6.21 2.78 11.99
C VAL A 3 -7.01 3.33 10.82
N LEU A 4 -7.27 2.51 9.81
CA LEU A 4 -8.02 2.92 8.63
C LEU A 4 -9.05 1.85 8.25
N PRO A 5 -10.21 2.24 7.67
CA PRO A 5 -11.19 1.27 7.20
C PRO A 5 -10.74 0.61 5.89
N ASP A 6 -11.07 -0.67 5.74
CA ASP A 6 -10.85 -1.39 4.50
C ASP A 6 -12.03 -1.25 3.54
N ALA A 7 -12.00 -1.99 2.42
CA ALA A 7 -13.05 -1.93 1.40
C ALA A 7 -14.42 -2.39 1.93
N ASP A 8 -14.46 -3.16 3.01
CA ASP A 8 -15.69 -3.63 3.65
C ASP A 8 -16.05 -2.80 4.88
N MET A 9 -15.42 -1.64 5.04
CA MET A 9 -15.62 -0.69 6.14
C MET A 9 -15.22 -1.23 7.52
N GLU A 10 -14.40 -2.27 7.56
CA GLU A 10 -13.85 -2.78 8.81
C GLU A 10 -12.56 -2.03 9.13
N LEU A 11 -12.43 -1.61 10.39
CA LEU A 11 -11.26 -0.86 10.83
C LEU A 11 -10.07 -1.80 10.99
N ILE A 12 -8.97 -1.44 10.33
CA ILE A 12 -7.70 -2.16 10.40
C ILE A 12 -6.70 -1.31 11.15
N ASP A 13 -6.23 -1.83 12.28
CA ASP A 13 -5.17 -1.21 13.06
C ASP A 13 -3.88 -1.94 12.74
N ILE A 14 -2.92 -1.27 12.11
CA ILE A 14 -1.68 -1.95 11.73
C ILE A 14 -0.84 -2.39 12.93
N ALA A 15 -1.05 -1.80 14.09
CA ALA A 15 -0.37 -2.24 15.32
C ALA A 15 -0.72 -3.68 15.71
N GLN A 16 -1.88 -4.19 15.28
CA GLN A 16 -2.29 -5.56 15.59
C GLN A 16 -1.40 -6.64 14.99
N PHE A 17 -0.63 -6.30 13.95
CA PHE A 17 0.26 -7.25 13.27
C PHE A 17 1.64 -7.33 13.92
N ARG A 18 1.92 -6.44 14.86
CA ARG A 18 3.21 -6.43 15.58
C ARG A 18 3.42 -7.74 16.31
N GLY A 19 4.57 -8.35 16.10
CA GLY A 19 4.90 -9.66 16.65
C GLY A 19 4.39 -10.85 15.83
N LYS A 20 3.61 -10.59 14.76
CA LYS A 20 2.98 -11.63 13.95
C LYS A 20 3.40 -11.59 12.50
N ASN A 21 3.37 -10.40 11.89
CA ASN A 21 3.57 -10.25 10.45
C ASN A 21 4.49 -9.08 10.13
N ASN A 22 5.25 -9.24 9.05
CA ASN A 22 5.80 -8.11 8.32
C ASN A 22 4.67 -7.47 7.52
N ILE A 23 4.75 -6.17 7.26
CA ILE A 23 3.71 -5.45 6.52
C ILE A 23 4.35 -4.69 5.36
N ILE A 24 3.77 -4.83 4.17
CA ILE A 24 4.05 -3.95 3.06
C ILE A 24 2.90 -2.96 2.97
N LEU A 25 3.23 -1.67 3.00
CA LEU A 25 2.28 -0.60 2.74
C LEU A 25 2.65 0.02 1.40
N PHE A 26 1.76 -0.04 0.42
CA PHE A 26 1.98 0.67 -0.83
C PHE A 26 0.93 1.77 -0.98
N PHE A 27 1.42 3.00 -1.09
CA PHE A 27 0.57 4.19 -1.29
C PHE A 27 0.48 4.47 -2.79
N TYR A 28 -0.73 4.71 -3.29
CA TYR A 28 -0.96 4.96 -4.71
C TYR A 28 -1.96 6.10 -4.90
N PRO A 29 -1.90 6.82 -6.03
CA PRO A 29 -2.71 8.02 -6.22
C PRO A 29 -4.22 7.82 -6.20
N ARG A 30 -4.72 6.79 -6.89
CA ARG A 30 -6.17 6.55 -6.96
C ARG A 30 -6.50 5.18 -7.53
N ASP A 31 -7.68 4.68 -7.15
CA ASP A 31 -8.21 3.43 -7.67
C ASP A 31 -8.44 3.51 -9.19
N ASP A 32 -8.31 2.36 -9.84
CA ASP A 32 -8.62 2.15 -11.25
C ASP A 32 -7.75 2.93 -12.25
N ALA A 33 -6.76 3.69 -11.80
CA ALA A 33 -5.76 4.23 -12.71
C ALA A 33 -4.87 3.09 -13.21
N PRO A 34 -4.39 3.11 -14.49
CA PRO A 34 -3.67 1.96 -15.08
C PRO A 34 -2.48 1.46 -14.26
N CYS A 35 -1.61 2.35 -13.80
CA CYS A 35 -0.45 1.94 -13.01
C CYS A 35 -0.83 1.44 -11.62
N CYS A 36 -1.89 1.99 -11.02
CA CYS A 36 -2.38 1.54 -9.72
C CYS A 36 -3.01 0.15 -9.84
N THR A 37 -3.76 -0.07 -10.91
CA THR A 37 -4.35 -1.38 -11.21
C THR A 37 -3.27 -2.42 -11.41
N LEU A 38 -2.24 -2.11 -12.20
CA LEU A 38 -1.12 -2.99 -12.43
C LEU A 38 -0.42 -3.37 -11.12
N GLN A 39 -0.16 -2.40 -10.27
CA GLN A 39 0.52 -2.63 -9.00
C GLN A 39 -0.32 -3.51 -8.06
N ALA A 40 -1.61 -3.19 -7.91
CA ALA A 40 -2.49 -3.94 -7.01
C ALA A 40 -2.73 -5.38 -7.48
N THR A 41 -2.90 -5.60 -8.80
CA THR A 41 -3.07 -6.94 -9.33
C THR A 41 -1.78 -7.75 -9.25
N ASP A 42 -0.63 -7.11 -9.48
CA ASP A 42 0.68 -7.77 -9.37
C ASP A 42 0.93 -8.25 -7.93
N PHE A 43 0.66 -7.41 -6.94
CA PHE A 43 0.75 -7.82 -5.53
C PHE A 43 -0.24 -8.95 -5.22
N SER A 44 -1.47 -8.88 -5.75
CA SER A 44 -2.48 -9.91 -5.52
C SER A 44 -2.05 -11.26 -6.10
N ASP A 45 -1.43 -11.25 -7.27
CA ASP A 45 -0.94 -12.47 -7.92
C ASP A 45 0.18 -13.13 -7.12
N HIS A 46 0.92 -12.37 -6.32
CA HIS A 46 2.00 -12.88 -5.49
C HIS A 46 1.66 -12.99 -4.01
N GLU A 47 0.40 -12.73 -3.65
CA GLU A 47 0.01 -12.67 -2.24
C GLU A 47 0.34 -13.94 -1.45
N ASP A 48 0.16 -15.11 -2.04
CA ASP A 48 0.45 -16.39 -1.39
C ASP A 48 1.94 -16.52 -1.07
N GLU A 49 2.81 -16.03 -1.95
CA GLU A 49 4.24 -16.05 -1.72
C GLU A 49 4.64 -15.15 -0.55
N PHE A 50 4.01 -13.98 -0.45
CA PHE A 50 4.22 -13.09 0.70
C PHE A 50 3.68 -13.69 2.00
N ALA A 51 2.53 -14.36 1.93
CA ALA A 51 1.95 -15.00 3.12
C ALA A 51 2.88 -16.08 3.70
N ARG A 52 3.61 -16.79 2.85
CA ARG A 52 4.60 -17.79 3.30
C ARG A 52 5.77 -17.16 4.04
N LEU A 53 5.98 -15.87 3.86
CA LEU A 53 7.01 -15.10 4.56
C LEU A 53 6.44 -14.32 5.75
N ASP A 54 5.23 -14.68 6.19
CA ASP A 54 4.50 -13.95 7.23
C ASP A 54 4.36 -12.47 6.91
N CYS A 55 4.10 -12.15 5.64
CA CYS A 55 3.99 -10.77 5.17
C CYS A 55 2.57 -10.46 4.69
N ARG A 56 1.99 -9.37 5.22
CA ARG A 56 0.69 -8.86 4.80
C ARG A 56 0.91 -7.65 3.91
N ILE A 57 0.05 -7.52 2.90
CA ILE A 57 0.15 -6.43 1.92
C ILE A 57 -1.08 -5.55 2.05
N MET A 58 -0.87 -4.24 2.13
CA MET A 58 -1.95 -3.26 2.24
C MET A 58 -1.70 -2.11 1.30
N GLY A 59 -2.69 -1.83 0.43
CA GLY A 59 -2.67 -0.68 -0.46
C GLY A 59 -3.44 0.47 0.19
N ILE A 60 -2.94 1.68 0.06
CA ILE A 60 -3.53 2.87 0.68
C ILE A 60 -3.66 3.98 -0.35
N SER A 61 -4.87 4.52 -0.45
CA SER A 61 -5.13 5.74 -1.21
C SER A 61 -6.17 6.58 -0.46
N ARG A 62 -6.48 7.76 -0.99
CA ARG A 62 -7.51 8.62 -0.40
C ARG A 62 -8.91 8.31 -0.92
N ASP A 63 -9.05 7.34 -1.80
CA ASP A 63 -10.37 6.89 -2.26
C ASP A 63 -11.18 6.33 -1.10
N ASP A 64 -12.50 6.45 -1.18
CA ASP A 64 -13.37 5.95 -0.12
C ASP A 64 -13.54 4.42 -0.18
N CYS A 65 -14.17 3.86 0.85
CA CYS A 65 -14.34 2.42 0.96
C CYS A 65 -15.16 1.83 -0.18
N LEU A 66 -16.17 2.56 -0.67
CA LEU A 66 -16.99 2.10 -1.79
C LEU A 66 -16.19 2.01 -3.08
N LYS A 67 -15.36 3.01 -3.34
CA LYS A 67 -14.46 2.99 -4.50
C LYS A 67 -13.48 1.83 -4.42
N HIS A 68 -12.92 1.58 -3.25
CA HIS A 68 -12.03 0.44 -3.03
C HIS A 68 -12.74 -0.89 -3.29
N ALA A 69 -13.99 -1.02 -2.86
CA ALA A 69 -14.78 -2.23 -3.11
C ALA A 69 -15.02 -2.44 -4.60
N GLU A 70 -15.37 -1.38 -5.33
CA GLU A 70 -15.56 -1.43 -6.77
C GLU A 70 -14.27 -1.78 -7.50
N PHE A 71 -13.16 -1.18 -7.12
CA PHE A 71 -11.84 -1.45 -7.68
C PHE A 71 -11.44 -2.90 -7.44
N ARG A 72 -11.57 -3.37 -6.20
CA ARG A 72 -11.30 -4.76 -5.84
C ARG A 72 -12.10 -5.75 -6.69
N ASP A 73 -13.42 -5.52 -6.78
CA ASP A 73 -14.33 -6.46 -7.46
C ASP A 73 -14.14 -6.44 -8.97
N LYS A 74 -13.85 -5.28 -9.54
CA LYS A 74 -13.62 -5.13 -10.98
C LYS A 74 -12.37 -5.88 -11.44
N HIS A 75 -11.32 -5.89 -10.66
CA HIS A 75 -10.02 -6.45 -11.05
C HIS A 75 -9.62 -7.71 -10.30
N GLY A 76 -10.47 -8.22 -9.42
CA GLY A 76 -10.15 -9.41 -8.63
C GLY A 76 -8.97 -9.23 -7.69
N ILE A 77 -8.83 -8.05 -7.10
CA ILE A 77 -7.74 -7.73 -6.19
C ILE A 77 -7.96 -8.43 -4.85
N SER A 78 -6.95 -9.17 -4.38
CA SER A 78 -7.05 -9.91 -3.11
C SER A 78 -6.36 -9.22 -1.95
N VAL A 79 -5.42 -8.30 -2.22
CA VAL A 79 -4.74 -7.57 -1.14
C VAL A 79 -5.69 -6.59 -0.47
N CYS A 80 -5.42 -6.30 0.80
CA CYS A 80 -6.23 -5.36 1.57
C CYS A 80 -6.06 -3.94 1.03
N LEU A 81 -7.16 -3.23 0.83
CA LEU A 81 -7.16 -1.84 0.40
C LEU A 81 -7.72 -0.98 1.53
N LEU A 82 -6.95 0.01 1.95
CA LEU A 82 -7.32 0.89 3.07
C LEU A 82 -7.63 2.30 2.57
N SER A 83 -8.69 2.88 3.13
CA SER A 83 -9.14 4.22 2.77
C SER A 83 -8.58 5.25 3.73
N ASP A 84 -7.71 6.14 3.22
CA ASP A 84 -7.17 7.28 3.95
C ASP A 84 -7.83 8.57 3.48
N ALA A 85 -9.16 8.62 3.56
CA ALA A 85 -9.95 9.71 2.99
C ALA A 85 -9.51 11.09 3.50
N GLU A 86 -9.08 11.19 4.75
CA GLU A 86 -8.65 12.44 5.36
C GLU A 86 -7.16 12.75 5.15
N GLY A 87 -6.41 11.80 4.60
CA GLY A 87 -5.00 11.99 4.29
C GLY A 87 -4.07 11.90 5.49
N PHE A 88 -4.53 11.37 6.61
CA PHE A 88 -3.72 11.27 7.84
C PHE A 88 -2.49 10.38 7.64
N ALA A 89 -2.68 9.17 7.14
CA ALA A 89 -1.56 8.24 6.91
C ALA A 89 -0.65 8.74 5.79
N CYS A 90 -1.22 9.33 4.74
CA CYS A 90 -0.44 9.92 3.65
C CYS A 90 0.51 11.00 4.15
N LYS A 91 0.06 11.83 5.09
CA LYS A 91 0.91 12.87 5.69
C LYS A 91 1.93 12.27 6.66
N GLN A 92 1.51 11.31 7.46
CA GLN A 92 2.38 10.65 8.43
C GLN A 92 3.59 9.98 7.75
N TYR A 93 3.36 9.37 6.59
CA TYR A 93 4.40 8.68 5.84
C TYR A 93 5.11 9.56 4.80
N GLY A 94 4.72 10.84 4.69
CA GLY A 94 5.40 11.79 3.81
C GLY A 94 5.14 11.57 2.33
N VAL A 95 4.06 10.88 1.95
CA VAL A 95 3.74 10.61 0.55
C VAL A 95 2.85 11.68 -0.09
N TRP A 96 2.28 12.57 0.70
CA TRP A 96 1.46 13.68 0.22
C TRP A 96 2.38 14.85 -0.13
N GLN A 97 2.66 15.01 -1.41
CA GLN A 97 3.66 15.95 -1.88
C GLN A 97 3.14 16.84 -3.00
N ALA A 98 3.73 18.03 -3.10
CA ALA A 98 3.45 18.95 -4.18
C ALA A 98 4.13 18.49 -5.46
N LYS A 99 3.42 18.54 -6.58
CA LYS A 99 3.95 18.28 -7.92
C LYS A 99 3.61 19.44 -8.81
N GLU A 100 4.52 19.81 -9.70
CA GLU A 100 4.29 20.85 -10.68
C GLU A 100 3.92 20.20 -12.01
N VAL A 101 2.71 20.53 -12.51
CA VAL A 101 2.21 20.02 -13.78
C VAL A 101 1.76 21.20 -14.60
N ASN A 102 2.39 21.43 -15.77
CA ASN A 102 2.08 22.55 -16.67
C ASN A 102 2.10 23.91 -15.94
N GLY A 103 3.10 24.11 -15.07
CA GLY A 103 3.24 25.34 -14.30
C GLY A 103 2.29 25.49 -13.12
N VAL A 104 1.43 24.52 -12.87
CA VAL A 104 0.49 24.52 -11.76
C VAL A 104 0.96 23.56 -10.67
N ARG A 105 1.04 24.07 -9.43
CA ARG A 105 1.43 23.25 -8.27
C ARG A 105 0.21 22.53 -7.72
N LYS A 106 0.26 21.20 -7.71
CA LYS A 106 -0.81 20.36 -7.17
C LYS A 106 -0.24 19.38 -6.16
N TYR A 107 -1.03 19.10 -5.12
CA TYR A 107 -0.68 18.08 -4.14
C TYR A 107 -1.29 16.75 -4.55
N GLY A 108 -0.58 15.67 -4.29
CA GLY A 108 -1.05 14.33 -4.56
C GLY A 108 -0.17 13.29 -3.88
N ILE A 109 -0.60 12.04 -3.96
CA ILE A 109 0.16 10.93 -3.41
C ILE A 109 1.29 10.58 -4.38
N VAL A 110 2.52 10.58 -3.87
CA VAL A 110 3.66 10.00 -4.58
C VAL A 110 3.63 8.50 -4.34
N ARG A 111 3.62 7.71 -5.41
CA ARG A 111 3.61 6.24 -5.32
C ARG A 111 4.82 5.78 -4.50
N SER A 112 4.55 5.20 -3.35
CA SER A 112 5.60 4.87 -2.38
C SER A 112 5.32 3.54 -1.71
N THR A 113 6.37 2.84 -1.31
CA THR A 113 6.24 1.55 -0.64
C THR A 113 7.12 1.50 0.59
N PHE A 114 6.56 0.95 1.65
CA PHE A 114 7.23 0.82 2.94
C PHE A 114 7.13 -0.62 3.41
N VAL A 115 8.18 -1.10 4.08
CA VAL A 115 8.15 -2.41 4.74
C VAL A 115 8.38 -2.21 6.23
N ILE A 116 7.44 -2.71 7.03
CA ILE A 116 7.51 -2.68 8.49
C ILE A 116 7.70 -4.12 8.94
N ASP A 117 8.72 -4.38 9.76
CA ASP A 117 9.00 -5.74 10.22
C ASP A 117 8.11 -6.15 11.41
N LYS A 118 8.28 -7.40 11.87
CA LYS A 118 7.49 -7.94 12.97
C LYS A 118 7.66 -7.18 14.28
N GLN A 119 8.76 -6.47 14.46
CA GLN A 119 8.98 -5.65 15.65
C GLN A 119 8.35 -4.25 15.53
N GLY A 120 7.71 -3.95 14.40
CA GLY A 120 7.12 -2.66 14.15
C GLY A 120 8.13 -1.61 13.67
N VAL A 121 9.30 -2.04 13.21
CA VAL A 121 10.36 -1.15 12.75
C VAL A 121 10.30 -1.01 11.22
N LEU A 122 10.39 0.22 10.73
CA LEU A 122 10.45 0.51 9.31
C LEU A 122 11.81 0.06 8.76
N ARG A 123 11.80 -0.93 7.86
CA ARG A 123 13.02 -1.52 7.30
C ARG A 123 13.31 -1.07 5.87
N PHE A 124 12.31 -0.55 5.20
CA PHE A 124 12.44 -0.15 3.80
C PHE A 124 11.46 0.99 3.51
N ALA A 125 11.93 1.98 2.77
CA ALA A 125 11.09 3.09 2.31
C ALA A 125 11.57 3.51 0.91
N HIS A 126 10.64 3.54 -0.06
CA HIS A 126 10.95 3.95 -1.42
C HIS A 126 9.84 4.88 -1.92
N TYR A 127 10.21 6.11 -2.22
CA TYR A 127 9.33 7.11 -2.83
C TYR A 127 9.57 7.13 -4.34
N GLY A 128 8.51 7.34 -5.11
CA GLY A 128 8.62 7.36 -6.57
C GLY A 128 8.76 5.97 -7.18
N VAL A 129 7.97 5.02 -6.71
CA VAL A 129 8.01 3.62 -7.14
C VAL A 129 7.48 3.47 -8.56
N ASN A 130 8.14 2.63 -9.35
CA ASN A 130 7.64 2.18 -10.65
C ASN A 130 6.76 0.93 -10.40
N ALA A 131 5.52 0.95 -10.88
CA ALA A 131 4.57 -0.14 -10.64
C ALA A 131 4.98 -1.46 -11.31
N LYS A 132 5.67 -1.39 -12.46
CA LYS A 132 6.04 -2.58 -13.23
C LYS A 132 7.10 -3.39 -12.51
N GLY A 133 6.80 -4.67 -12.23
CA GLY A 133 7.72 -5.58 -11.57
C GLY A 133 7.95 -5.33 -10.10
N HIS A 134 7.20 -4.41 -9.51
CA HIS A 134 7.42 -3.99 -8.13
C HIS A 134 7.12 -5.09 -7.11
N ALA A 135 6.08 -5.90 -7.32
CA ALA A 135 5.76 -6.98 -6.40
C ALA A 135 6.90 -7.98 -6.26
N ARG A 136 7.53 -8.36 -7.38
CA ARG A 136 8.67 -9.28 -7.37
C ARG A 136 9.88 -8.66 -6.66
N GLU A 137 10.12 -7.38 -6.88
CA GLU A 137 11.18 -6.64 -6.21
C GLU A 137 10.96 -6.64 -4.69
N MET A 138 9.73 -6.39 -4.26
CA MET A 138 9.38 -6.38 -2.84
C MET A 138 9.45 -7.77 -2.22
N LEU A 139 9.12 -8.81 -2.99
CA LEU A 139 9.25 -10.18 -2.52
C LEU A 139 10.72 -10.49 -2.16
N ARG A 140 11.66 -10.06 -2.99
CA ARG A 140 13.09 -10.19 -2.69
C ARG A 140 13.48 -9.40 -1.45
N THR A 141 12.98 -8.18 -1.34
CA THR A 141 13.26 -7.31 -0.18
C THR A 141 12.80 -7.96 1.12
N VAL A 142 11.60 -8.53 1.12
CA VAL A 142 11.07 -9.21 2.32
C VAL A 142 11.87 -10.47 2.65
N LYS A 143 12.29 -11.23 1.65
CA LYS A 143 13.13 -12.43 1.85
C LYS A 143 14.47 -12.10 2.50
N GLU A 144 14.99 -10.91 2.26
CA GLU A 144 16.25 -10.46 2.84
C GLU A 144 16.10 -9.98 4.29
N LEU A 145 14.87 -9.80 4.77
CA LEU A 145 14.64 -9.50 6.17
C LEU A 145 14.88 -10.76 6.99
N LYS A 146 15.93 -10.77 7.74
CA LYS A 146 16.26 -11.91 8.61
C LYS A 146 15.61 -11.72 9.97
N GLN A 147 14.78 -12.62 10.28
CA GLN A 147 13.99 -12.60 11.50
C GLN A 147 14.33 -13.78 12.39
#